data_69112a51c15770fe2bea8217eb0e7922
#
_entry.id   69112a51c15770fe2bea8217eb0e7922
#
_cell.length_a   1.000
_cell.length_b   1.000
_cell.length_c   1.000
_cell.angle_alpha   90.00
_cell.angle_beta   90.00
_cell.angle_gamma   90.00
#
_symmetry.space_group_name_H-M   'P 1'
#
loop_
_entity.id
_entity.type
_entity.pdbx_description
1 polymer ?
#
loop_
_entity_poly.entity_id
_entity_poly.type
_entity_poly.pdbx_seq_one_letter_code
_entity_poly.pdbx_strand_id
1 'polypeptide(L)'
;MQRIRTEILPGVWLTALRTEKFKTAWLSVNLLTQLRRETAACTAVLPYVLRRGCTRLPDLEAIAAELDGLYGAHITPVVHKLGEIQAVGFEADFADDGALGEEVFPRLAADVAAPEHARRPAAAGHRRQ
;
A
#
# COMPACT_ATOMS: atom_id res chain seq x y z
N MET A 1 -21.38 -12.47 -5.90
CA MET A 1 -19.94 -12.08 -5.88
C MET A 1 -19.50 -11.80 -7.30
N GLN A 2 -19.11 -10.59 -7.61
CA GLN A 2 -18.67 -10.17 -8.95
C GLN A 2 -17.15 -9.98 -8.90
N ARG A 3 -16.44 -10.55 -9.88
CA ARG A 3 -14.99 -10.40 -10.03
C ARG A 3 -14.70 -9.57 -11.29
N ILE A 4 -13.88 -8.56 -11.13
CA ILE A 4 -13.35 -7.72 -12.22
C ILE A 4 -11.83 -7.80 -12.15
N ARG A 5 -11.18 -8.02 -13.30
CA ARG A 5 -9.72 -7.95 -13.42
C ARG A 5 -9.36 -7.16 -14.66
N THR A 6 -8.53 -6.14 -14.49
CA THR A 6 -8.10 -5.27 -15.57
C THR A 6 -6.64 -4.84 -15.37
N GLU A 7 -5.94 -4.63 -16.45
CA GLU A 7 -4.63 -4.00 -16.43
C GLU A 7 -4.82 -2.49 -16.49
N ILE A 8 -4.38 -1.78 -15.46
CA ILE A 8 -4.56 -0.32 -15.33
C ILE A 8 -3.37 0.46 -15.89
N LEU A 9 -2.17 -0.14 -15.83
CA LEU A 9 -0.93 0.33 -16.43
C LEU A 9 -0.12 -0.88 -16.87
N PRO A 10 0.84 -0.76 -17.79
CA PRO A 10 1.70 -1.88 -18.19
C PRO A 10 2.32 -2.59 -16.98
N GLY A 11 2.00 -3.86 -16.80
CA GLY A 11 2.45 -4.69 -15.68
C GLY A 11 1.73 -4.45 -14.35
N VAL A 12 0.73 -3.55 -14.28
CA VAL A 12 -0.05 -3.27 -13.06
C VAL A 12 -1.48 -3.77 -13.23
N TRP A 13 -1.85 -4.75 -12.43
CA TRP A 13 -3.15 -5.40 -12.48
C TRP A 13 -4.01 -5.06 -11.28
N LEU A 14 -5.23 -4.64 -11.54
CA LEU A 14 -6.28 -4.49 -10.53
C LEU A 14 -7.20 -5.71 -10.57
N THR A 15 -7.44 -6.30 -9.42
CA THR A 15 -8.48 -7.32 -9.24
C THR A 15 -9.44 -6.84 -8.16
N ALA A 16 -10.69 -6.64 -8.52
CA ALA A 16 -11.74 -6.25 -7.59
C ALA A 16 -12.75 -7.40 -7.42
N LEU A 17 -13.11 -7.68 -6.17
CA LEU A 17 -14.13 -8.64 -5.77
C LEU A 17 -15.22 -7.91 -5.01
N ARG A 18 -16.38 -7.73 -5.63
CA ARG A 18 -17.53 -7.09 -4.98
C ARG A 18 -18.44 -8.13 -4.33
N THR A 19 -18.74 -7.90 -3.06
CA THR A 19 -19.67 -8.73 -2.27
C THR A 19 -20.38 -7.86 -1.24
N GLU A 20 -21.62 -8.18 -0.92
CA GLU A 20 -22.43 -7.51 0.11
C GLU A 20 -22.45 -8.30 1.44
N LYS A 21 -21.62 -9.36 1.55
CA LYS A 21 -21.61 -10.24 2.70
C LYS A 21 -20.89 -9.67 3.92
N PHE A 22 -20.00 -8.69 3.71
CA PHE A 22 -19.14 -8.14 4.75
C PHE A 22 -19.37 -6.64 4.88
N LYS A 23 -19.20 -6.14 6.10
CA LYS A 23 -19.22 -4.71 6.43
C LYS A 23 -17.81 -4.09 6.45
N THR A 24 -16.83 -4.87 6.06
CA THR A 24 -15.43 -4.47 5.96
C THR A 24 -14.95 -4.65 4.54
N ALA A 25 -14.11 -3.74 4.09
CA ALA A 25 -13.40 -3.85 2.85
C ALA A 25 -11.94 -4.23 3.13
N TRP A 26 -11.31 -4.90 2.16
CA TRP A 26 -9.93 -5.34 2.24
C TRP A 26 -9.19 -4.93 0.96
N LEU A 27 -8.04 -4.31 1.13
CA LEU A 27 -7.16 -3.88 0.06
C LEU A 27 -5.81 -4.58 0.21
N SER A 28 -5.30 -5.15 -0.88
CA SER A 28 -3.95 -5.70 -0.93
C SER A 28 -3.18 -5.10 -2.08
N VAL A 29 -2.00 -4.57 -1.80
CA VAL A 29 -1.05 -4.06 -2.81
C VAL A 29 0.19 -4.91 -2.73
N ASN A 30 0.51 -5.63 -3.82
CA ASN A 30 1.63 -6.55 -3.89
C ASN A 30 2.56 -6.18 -5.04
N LEU A 31 3.84 -6.08 -4.74
CA LEU A 31 4.94 -5.99 -5.70
C LEU A 31 5.52 -7.39 -5.88
N LEU A 32 5.50 -7.87 -7.12
CA LEU A 32 5.99 -9.20 -7.46
C LEU A 32 7.41 -9.10 -8.02
N THR A 33 8.32 -9.88 -7.47
CA THR A 33 9.70 -9.97 -7.95
C THR A 33 10.17 -11.42 -7.98
N GLN A 34 11.15 -11.71 -8.81
CA GLN A 34 11.76 -13.04 -8.82
C GLN A 34 12.48 -13.28 -7.49
N LEU A 35 12.23 -14.42 -6.87
CA LEU A 35 12.89 -14.83 -5.64
C LEU A 35 14.35 -15.18 -5.94
N ARG A 36 15.26 -14.35 -5.47
CA ARG A 36 16.71 -14.56 -5.60
C ARG A 36 17.34 -14.56 -4.22
N ARG A 37 18.26 -15.50 -4.02
CA ARG A 37 18.95 -15.68 -2.73
C ARG A 37 19.64 -14.40 -2.25
N GLU A 38 20.24 -13.65 -3.19
CA GLU A 38 21.02 -12.44 -2.90
C GLU A 38 20.15 -11.24 -2.46
N THR A 39 18.90 -11.19 -2.91
CA THR A 39 18.02 -10.03 -2.69
C THR A 39 16.81 -10.31 -1.82
N ALA A 40 16.50 -11.59 -1.56
CA ALA A 40 15.27 -12.00 -0.87
C ALA A 40 15.11 -11.33 0.49
N ALA A 41 16.17 -11.26 1.29
CA ALA A 41 16.13 -10.65 2.61
C ALA A 41 15.90 -9.13 2.54
N CYS A 42 16.59 -8.41 1.67
CA CYS A 42 16.42 -6.98 1.48
C CYS A 42 15.02 -6.64 0.97
N THR A 43 14.52 -7.42 0.02
CA THR A 43 13.16 -7.25 -0.51
C THR A 43 12.11 -7.52 0.57
N ALA A 44 12.31 -8.53 1.42
CA ALA A 44 11.38 -8.85 2.51
C ALA A 44 11.29 -7.75 3.58
N VAL A 45 12.38 -7.02 3.83
CA VAL A 45 12.41 -5.92 4.82
C VAL A 45 11.74 -4.65 4.29
N LEU A 46 11.65 -4.48 2.98
CA LEU A 46 11.16 -3.24 2.34
C LEU A 46 9.80 -2.76 2.86
N PRO A 47 8.73 -3.58 2.95
CA PRO A 47 7.44 -3.11 3.46
C PRO A 47 7.51 -2.64 4.92
N TYR A 48 8.33 -3.28 5.75
CA TYR A 48 8.50 -2.89 7.15
C TYR A 48 9.20 -1.54 7.31
N VAL A 49 10.15 -1.23 6.41
CA VAL A 49 10.82 0.08 6.37
C VAL A 49 9.84 1.14 5.88
N LEU A 50 9.10 0.87 4.81
CA LEU A 50 8.14 1.82 4.24
C LEU A 50 6.98 2.15 5.20
N ARG A 51 6.58 1.21 6.06
CA ARG A 51 5.56 1.42 7.10
C ARG A 51 5.99 2.43 8.16
N ARG A 52 7.27 2.76 8.30
CA ARG A 52 7.76 3.64 9.37
C ARG A 52 7.47 5.11 9.16
N GLY A 53 7.10 5.50 7.97
CA GLY A 53 6.74 6.86 7.64
C GLY A 53 6.88 7.18 6.17
N CYS A 54 6.28 8.27 5.76
CA CYS A 54 6.40 8.87 4.44
C CYS A 54 6.45 10.40 4.60
N THR A 55 6.62 11.13 3.50
CA THR A 55 6.73 12.58 3.54
C THR A 55 5.53 13.26 4.19
N ARG A 56 4.32 12.72 3.97
CA ARG A 56 3.08 13.24 4.53
C ARG A 56 2.85 12.80 5.98
N LEU A 57 3.21 11.57 6.30
CA LEU A 57 3.07 10.94 7.62
C LEU A 57 4.46 10.50 8.08
N PRO A 58 5.23 11.40 8.73
CA PRO A 58 6.69 11.22 8.92
C PRO A 58 7.06 10.14 9.93
N ASP A 59 6.13 9.75 10.78
CA ASP A 59 6.38 8.78 11.85
C ASP A 59 5.17 7.86 12.09
N LEU A 60 5.36 6.88 12.97
CA LEU A 60 4.32 5.90 13.31
C LEU A 60 3.14 6.53 14.05
N GLU A 61 3.35 7.60 14.80
CA GLU A 61 2.30 8.31 15.53
C GLU A 61 1.35 9.02 14.56
N ALA A 62 1.89 9.71 13.56
CA ALA A 62 1.12 10.34 12.50
C ALA A 62 0.31 9.31 11.68
N ILE A 63 0.93 8.16 11.37
CA ILE A 63 0.25 7.05 10.69
C ILE A 63 -0.88 6.50 11.56
N ALA A 64 -0.65 6.26 12.84
CA ALA A 64 -1.66 5.73 13.75
C ALA A 64 -2.85 6.70 13.88
N ALA A 65 -2.59 8.00 14.04
CA ALA A 65 -3.62 9.02 14.12
C ALA A 65 -4.49 9.09 12.84
N GLU A 66 -3.87 8.95 11.66
CA GLU A 66 -4.62 8.91 10.39
C GLU A 66 -5.49 7.65 10.29
N LEU A 67 -4.96 6.48 10.67
CA LEU A 67 -5.70 5.21 10.67
C LEU A 67 -6.86 5.23 11.67
N ASP A 68 -6.67 5.82 12.84
CA ASP A 68 -7.74 6.01 13.83
C ASP A 68 -8.84 6.93 13.28
N GLY A 69 -8.46 7.99 12.57
CA GLY A 69 -9.40 8.86 11.84
C GLY A 69 -10.15 8.17 10.70
N LEU A 70 -9.69 7.00 10.27
CA LEU A 70 -10.34 6.12 9.29
C LEU A 70 -11.09 4.95 9.97
N TYR A 71 -11.70 5.23 11.14
CA TYR A 71 -12.48 4.26 11.92
C TYR A 71 -11.68 3.03 12.36
N GLY A 72 -10.40 3.21 12.68
CA GLY A 72 -9.52 2.15 13.13
C GLY A 72 -9.09 1.22 12.01
N ALA A 73 -8.84 1.75 10.82
CA ALA A 73 -8.26 0.99 9.72
C ALA A 73 -6.90 0.41 10.11
N HIS A 74 -6.56 -0.76 9.57
CA HIS A 74 -5.29 -1.42 9.83
C HIS A 74 -4.49 -1.56 8.55
N ILE A 75 -3.18 -1.31 8.61
CA ILE A 75 -2.24 -1.56 7.52
C ILE A 75 -1.15 -2.49 8.02
N THR A 76 -1.00 -3.62 7.36
CA THR A 76 -0.03 -4.66 7.72
C THR A 76 0.94 -4.90 6.57
N PRO A 77 2.26 -4.83 6.80
CA PRO A 77 3.23 -5.25 5.81
C PRO A 77 3.18 -6.76 5.61
N VAL A 78 3.24 -7.20 4.35
CA VAL A 78 3.15 -8.62 4.00
C VAL A 78 4.31 -9.05 3.11
N VAL A 79 4.74 -10.29 3.32
CA VAL A 79 5.76 -10.95 2.51
C VAL A 79 5.31 -12.38 2.27
N HIS A 80 5.13 -12.74 1.01
CA HIS A 80 4.71 -14.07 0.60
C HIS A 80 5.69 -14.68 -0.39
N LYS A 81 5.85 -15.98 -0.32
CA LYS A 81 6.55 -16.79 -1.33
C LYS A 81 5.51 -17.57 -2.13
N LEU A 82 5.55 -17.41 -3.45
CA LEU A 82 4.69 -18.07 -4.42
C LEU A 82 5.58 -18.78 -5.46
N GLY A 83 6.02 -20.01 -5.16
CA GLY A 83 7.01 -20.70 -5.99
C GLY A 83 8.34 -19.94 -6.02
N GLU A 84 8.78 -19.54 -7.21
CA GLU A 84 9.98 -18.75 -7.45
C GLU A 84 9.73 -17.22 -7.47
N ILE A 85 8.56 -16.80 -7.01
CA ILE A 85 8.19 -15.40 -6.93
C ILE A 85 8.08 -15.00 -5.46
N GLN A 86 8.64 -13.84 -5.13
CA GLN A 86 8.44 -13.14 -3.87
C GLN A 86 7.43 -12.01 -4.09
N ALA A 87 6.37 -11.99 -3.30
CA ALA A 87 5.41 -10.91 -3.23
C ALA A 87 5.60 -10.14 -1.94
N VAL A 88 5.82 -8.84 -2.03
CA VAL A 88 5.97 -7.95 -0.87
C VAL A 88 5.03 -6.77 -1.01
N GLY A 89 4.48 -6.30 0.08
CA GLY A 89 3.55 -5.19 0.01
C GLY A 89 2.80 -4.93 1.28
N PHE A 90 1.56 -4.51 1.14
CA PHE A 90 0.70 -4.15 2.26
C PHE A 90 -0.69 -4.73 2.08
N GLU A 91 -1.28 -5.10 3.18
CA GLU A 91 -2.69 -5.38 3.32
C GLU A 91 -3.33 -4.36 4.25
N ALA A 92 -4.52 -3.88 3.88
CA ALA A 92 -5.30 -2.98 4.69
C ALA A 92 -6.72 -3.51 4.83
N ASP A 93 -7.24 -3.45 6.03
CA ASP A 93 -8.64 -3.71 6.34
C ASP A 93 -9.26 -2.47 6.97
N PHE A 94 -10.49 -2.16 6.58
CA PHE A 94 -11.21 -0.97 7.01
C PHE A 94 -12.72 -1.18 6.88
N ALA A 95 -13.48 -0.32 7.53
CA ALA A 95 -14.94 -0.37 7.44
C ALA A 95 -15.41 -0.01 6.02
N ASP A 96 -16.44 -0.69 5.54
CA ASP A 96 -17.01 -0.43 4.22
C ASP A 96 -17.75 0.91 4.18
N ASP A 97 -17.53 1.71 3.15
CA ASP A 97 -18.13 3.02 2.96
C ASP A 97 -19.66 2.98 3.02
N GLY A 98 -20.26 1.93 2.46
CA GLY A 98 -21.70 1.70 2.52
C GLY A 98 -22.24 1.45 3.92
N ALA A 99 -21.40 0.92 4.83
CA ALA A 99 -21.76 0.68 6.22
C ALA A 99 -21.61 1.94 7.10
N LEU A 100 -20.69 2.83 6.74
CA LEU A 100 -20.40 4.06 7.49
C LEU A 100 -21.20 5.27 6.99
N GLY A 101 -21.63 5.27 5.73
CA GLY A 101 -22.24 6.43 5.08
C GLY A 101 -21.23 7.54 4.72
N GLU A 102 -19.93 7.25 4.79
CA GLU A 102 -18.81 8.14 4.45
C GLU A 102 -17.81 7.45 3.53
N GLU A 103 -17.10 8.23 2.70
CA GLU A 103 -16.10 7.71 1.78
C GLU A 103 -14.73 7.55 2.47
N VAL A 104 -14.45 6.36 3.01
CA VAL A 104 -13.17 6.00 3.63
C VAL A 104 -12.19 5.45 2.60
N PHE A 105 -12.68 4.63 1.68
CA PHE A 105 -11.83 3.95 0.68
C PHE A 105 -10.98 4.90 -0.17
N PRO A 106 -11.49 6.03 -0.71
CA PRO A 106 -10.66 6.94 -1.50
C PRO A 106 -9.50 7.54 -0.70
N ARG A 107 -9.71 7.86 0.59
CA ARG A 107 -8.67 8.39 1.48
C ARG A 107 -7.59 7.34 1.74
N LEU A 108 -7.98 6.15 2.13
CA LEU A 108 -7.05 5.05 2.39
C LEU A 108 -6.26 4.66 1.12
N ALA A 109 -6.92 4.59 -0.03
CA ALA A 109 -6.27 4.27 -1.30
C ALA A 109 -5.23 5.33 -1.69
N ALA A 110 -5.51 6.62 -1.44
CA ALA A 110 -4.56 7.70 -1.67
C ALA A 110 -3.33 7.56 -0.76
N ASP A 111 -3.50 7.14 0.47
CA ASP A 111 -2.41 6.96 1.45
C ASP A 111 -1.52 5.75 1.15
N VAL A 112 -2.12 4.65 0.71
CA VAL A 112 -1.40 3.41 0.36
C VAL A 112 -0.75 3.51 -1.03
N ALA A 113 -1.40 4.20 -1.98
CA ALA A 113 -0.94 4.27 -3.38
C ALA A 113 -0.01 5.42 -3.70
N ALA A 114 0.25 6.35 -2.76
CA ALA A 114 1.13 7.50 -2.98
C ALA A 114 2.60 7.18 -2.64
N PRO A 115 3.41 6.64 -3.57
CA PRO A 115 4.86 6.61 -3.40
C PRO A 115 5.40 8.02 -3.68
N GLU A 116 5.34 8.91 -2.69
CA GLU A 116 5.94 10.24 -2.80
C GLU A 116 7.47 10.23 -2.91
N HIS A 117 8.11 9.09 -2.88
CA HIS A 117 9.54 8.96 -3.15
C HIS A 117 9.93 9.22 -4.61
N ALA A 118 8.96 9.32 -5.54
CA ALA A 118 9.23 9.60 -6.95
C ALA A 118 9.39 11.08 -7.29
N ARG A 119 9.19 12.02 -6.35
CA ARG A 119 9.31 13.46 -6.58
C ARG A 119 10.35 14.12 -5.67
N ARG A 120 11.60 13.62 -5.64
CA ARG A 120 12.70 14.48 -5.22
C ARG A 120 13.05 15.39 -6.40
N PRO A 121 12.87 16.72 -6.30
CA PRO A 121 13.48 17.61 -7.27
C PRO A 121 14.99 17.39 -7.20
N ALA A 122 15.63 17.24 -8.37
CA ALA A 122 17.07 17.18 -8.47
C ALA A 122 17.65 18.37 -7.70
N ALA A 123 18.53 18.10 -6.78
CA ALA A 123 19.22 19.12 -5.99
C ALA A 123 19.84 20.14 -6.95
N ALA A 124 19.38 21.39 -6.86
CA ALA A 124 19.95 22.50 -7.59
C ALA A 124 21.43 22.58 -7.22
N GLY A 125 22.28 22.42 -8.23
CA GLY A 125 23.73 22.47 -8.05
C GLY A 125 24.15 23.76 -7.38
N HIS A 126 24.87 23.63 -6.27
CA HIS A 126 25.61 24.72 -5.67
C HIS A 126 26.69 25.16 -6.66
N ARG A 127 26.46 26.26 -7.37
CA ARG A 127 27.54 27.02 -8.04
C ARG A 127 28.34 27.67 -6.92
N ARG A 128 29.56 27.19 -6.70
CA ARG A 128 30.58 27.95 -5.98
C ARG A 128 31.07 29.07 -6.93
N GLN A 129 30.95 30.28 -6.47
CA GLN A 129 31.81 31.40 -6.92
C GLN A 129 33.02 31.42 -6.01
#